data_4763ab834d4b1d9ca96e6701ae5cf856
#
_entry.id   4763ab834d4b1d9ca96e6701ae5cf856
#
_cell.length_a   1.000
_cell.length_b   1.000
_cell.length_c   1.000
_cell.angle_alpha   90.00
_cell.angle_beta   90.00
_cell.angle_gamma   90.00
#
_symmetry.space_group_name_H-M   'P 1'
#
loop_
_entity.id
_entity.type
_entity.pdbx_description
1 polymer ?
#
loop_
_entity_poly.entity_id
_entity_poly.type
_entity_poly.pdbx_seq_one_letter_code
_entity_poly.pdbx_strand_id
1 'polypeptide(L)'
;MNEPVTADPVTVEPGTVVPGAVVRRDRPTVDLGPLDPARGTGRPVDRDDDDEAGLYTLVEQVRRIRALTTGGMFDTDLGPLTDRIRRVADELEAASASPEQRQEVNWRERRYASNCPIIGRSNVLAPPAEFELLDDGTLRAEMTLGLEYQGPPGCVHGGVVALLFDAALGRVNHHEGTTGMTMYLDLDYRSPTPILEPIVVTARQVRVDGRKVWSQGAVHAGDRLCATAEGLFVMPAEWVAAYRQHRDEGAVEG
;
A
#
# COMPACT_ATOMS: atom_id res chain seq x y z
N MET A 1 39.81 15.06 -9.86
CA MET A 1 38.82 16.00 -10.39
C MET A 1 38.05 15.21 -11.48
N ASN A 2 36.88 14.67 -11.12
CA ASN A 2 36.00 13.99 -12.09
C ASN A 2 34.92 14.98 -12.46
N GLU A 3 34.85 15.27 -13.76
CA GLU A 3 33.74 16.07 -14.32
C GLU A 3 32.42 15.33 -14.20
N PRO A 4 31.29 16.01 -13.96
CA PRO A 4 29.99 15.39 -13.93
C PRO A 4 29.56 15.00 -15.36
N VAL A 5 29.19 13.75 -15.55
CA VAL A 5 28.56 13.25 -16.77
C VAL A 5 27.15 13.85 -16.84
N THR A 6 26.98 14.85 -17.67
CA THR A 6 25.65 15.35 -18.05
C THR A 6 25.06 14.38 -19.08
N ALA A 7 24.06 13.60 -18.66
CA ALA A 7 23.26 12.84 -19.61
C ALA A 7 22.29 13.79 -20.35
N ASP A 8 22.41 13.87 -21.65
CA ASP A 8 21.49 14.62 -22.49
C ASP A 8 20.07 14.02 -22.39
N PRO A 9 19.02 14.85 -22.37
CA PRO A 9 17.65 14.37 -22.37
C PRO A 9 17.36 13.63 -23.69
N VAL A 10 16.94 12.36 -23.56
CA VAL A 10 16.47 11.58 -24.70
C VAL A 10 15.20 12.23 -25.25
N THR A 11 15.33 12.98 -26.34
CA THR A 11 14.21 13.50 -27.11
C THR A 11 13.61 12.35 -27.92
N VAL A 12 12.44 11.84 -27.50
CA VAL A 12 11.65 10.90 -28.29
C VAL A 12 10.80 11.70 -29.26
N GLU A 13 11.01 11.50 -30.56
CA GLU A 13 10.19 12.15 -31.60
C GLU A 13 8.72 11.67 -31.53
N PRO A 14 7.72 12.57 -31.72
CA PRO A 14 6.31 12.18 -31.75
C PRO A 14 6.04 11.33 -32.98
N GLY A 15 5.70 10.05 -32.78
CA GLY A 15 5.29 9.15 -33.87
C GLY A 15 5.98 7.78 -33.91
N THR A 16 6.99 7.52 -33.11
CA THR A 16 7.63 6.21 -33.09
C THR A 16 6.77 5.23 -32.28
N VAL A 17 6.01 4.38 -32.95
CA VAL A 17 5.26 3.29 -32.35
C VAL A 17 6.27 2.21 -31.94
N VAL A 18 6.54 2.09 -30.65
CA VAL A 18 7.29 0.96 -30.09
C VAL A 18 6.38 -0.27 -30.14
N PRO A 19 6.78 -1.38 -30.81
CA PRO A 19 5.98 -2.61 -30.82
C PRO A 19 5.79 -3.11 -29.40
N GLY A 20 4.54 -3.20 -28.94
CA GLY A 20 4.18 -3.58 -27.56
C GLY A 20 3.73 -2.41 -26.67
N ALA A 21 3.67 -1.18 -27.19
CA ALA A 21 3.07 -0.08 -26.47
C ALA A 21 1.58 -0.37 -26.23
N VAL A 22 1.19 -0.52 -24.98
CA VAL A 22 -0.21 -0.62 -24.58
C VAL A 22 -0.90 0.67 -25.01
N VAL A 23 -1.77 0.59 -26.02
CA VAL A 23 -2.63 1.70 -26.44
C VAL A 23 -3.45 2.09 -25.22
N ARG A 24 -3.17 3.26 -24.64
CA ARG A 24 -4.03 3.85 -23.60
C ARG A 24 -5.40 4.01 -24.23
N ARG A 25 -6.37 3.21 -23.79
CA ARG A 25 -7.76 3.42 -24.18
C ARG A 25 -8.18 4.77 -23.61
N ASP A 26 -8.89 5.59 -24.41
CA ASP A 26 -9.54 6.80 -23.91
C ASP A 26 -10.41 6.42 -22.71
N ARG A 27 -9.90 6.71 -21.51
CA ARG A 27 -10.60 6.46 -20.26
C ARG A 27 -11.17 7.80 -19.80
N PRO A 28 -12.41 7.85 -19.34
CA PRO A 28 -12.93 9.06 -18.74
C PRO A 28 -12.03 9.41 -17.55
N THR A 29 -11.36 10.54 -17.63
CA THR A 29 -10.68 11.14 -16.47
C THR A 29 -11.79 11.55 -15.51
N VAL A 30 -11.96 10.78 -14.45
CA VAL A 30 -12.80 11.23 -13.34
C VAL A 30 -11.98 12.28 -12.61
N ASP A 31 -12.52 13.49 -12.56
CA ASP A 31 -11.97 14.56 -11.75
C ASP A 31 -12.16 14.18 -10.27
N LEU A 32 -11.07 13.81 -9.60
CA LEU A 32 -11.09 13.49 -8.17
C LEU A 32 -11.30 14.74 -7.31
N GLY A 33 -11.33 15.92 -7.92
CA GLY A 33 -11.32 17.19 -7.20
C GLY A 33 -10.08 17.33 -6.31
N PRO A 34 -9.74 18.49 -5.80
CA PRO A 34 -8.71 18.61 -4.78
C PRO A 34 -9.20 17.84 -3.55
N LEU A 35 -8.61 16.65 -3.32
CA LEU A 35 -8.77 15.93 -2.07
C LEU A 35 -8.10 16.79 -1.00
N ASP A 36 -8.90 17.49 -0.22
CA ASP A 36 -8.41 18.34 0.86
C ASP A 36 -7.71 17.47 1.91
N PRO A 37 -6.38 17.53 2.04
CA PRO A 37 -5.64 16.71 3.00
C PRO A 37 -5.96 17.09 4.46
N ALA A 38 -6.66 18.21 4.68
CA ALA A 38 -6.99 18.73 6.01
C ALA A 38 -8.39 18.31 6.51
N ARG A 39 -9.19 17.58 5.72
CA ARG A 39 -10.57 17.23 6.11
C ARG A 39 -10.63 15.99 7.00
N GLY A 40 -11.04 16.20 8.22
CA GLY A 40 -11.83 15.28 9.05
C GLY A 40 -11.02 14.32 9.93
N THR A 41 -11.56 14.07 11.12
CA THR A 41 -11.19 12.93 11.97
C THR A 41 -11.88 11.68 11.44
N GLY A 42 -11.18 10.89 10.62
CA GLY A 42 -11.68 9.61 10.14
C GLY A 42 -11.76 8.57 11.26
N ARG A 43 -12.55 7.51 11.05
CA ARG A 43 -12.56 6.35 11.94
C ARG A 43 -11.42 5.40 11.56
N PRO A 44 -10.61 4.91 12.53
CA PRO A 44 -9.63 3.87 12.27
C PRO A 44 -10.29 2.63 11.67
N VAL A 45 -9.63 2.08 10.65
CA VAL A 45 -10.18 1.01 9.82
C VAL A 45 -9.82 -0.40 10.34
N ASP A 46 -8.85 -0.49 11.24
CA ASP A 46 -8.44 -1.74 11.88
C ASP A 46 -8.55 -1.64 13.41
N ARG A 47 -9.31 -2.56 13.99
CA ARG A 47 -9.15 -2.95 15.39
C ARG A 47 -8.59 -4.36 15.39
N ASP A 48 -7.34 -4.48 15.81
CA ASP A 48 -6.74 -5.78 16.04
C ASP A 48 -7.16 -6.30 17.41
N ASP A 49 -7.32 -7.61 17.51
CA ASP A 49 -7.54 -8.28 18.78
C ASP A 49 -6.28 -8.17 19.66
N ASP A 50 -6.46 -7.90 20.95
CA ASP A 50 -5.39 -7.74 21.94
C ASP A 50 -4.49 -8.98 22.09
N ASP A 51 -4.92 -10.13 21.57
CA ASP A 51 -4.19 -11.40 21.68
C ASP A 51 -2.85 -11.44 20.89
N GLU A 52 -2.62 -10.50 19.96
CA GLU A 52 -1.39 -10.42 19.14
C GLU A 52 -0.41 -9.33 19.58
N ALA A 53 -0.62 -8.65 20.70
CA ALA A 53 0.20 -7.52 21.14
C ALA A 53 1.70 -7.86 21.22
N GLY A 54 2.07 -9.06 21.63
CA GLY A 54 3.45 -9.53 21.67
C GLY A 54 4.08 -9.65 20.29
N LEU A 55 3.33 -10.15 19.30
CA LEU A 55 3.78 -10.25 17.91
C LEU A 55 3.99 -8.86 17.29
N TYR A 56 3.06 -7.94 17.50
CA TYR A 56 3.18 -6.58 16.97
C TYR A 56 4.41 -5.86 17.53
N THR A 57 4.65 -5.98 18.84
CA THR A 57 5.85 -5.42 19.48
C THR A 57 7.13 -6.01 18.89
N LEU A 58 7.18 -7.31 18.63
CA LEU A 58 8.32 -7.96 17.98
C LEU A 58 8.50 -7.43 16.55
N VAL A 59 7.43 -7.37 15.77
CA VAL A 59 7.47 -6.87 14.37
C VAL A 59 7.97 -5.43 14.33
N GLU A 60 7.57 -4.57 15.26
CA GLU A 60 8.08 -3.20 15.35
C GLU A 60 9.59 -3.15 15.58
N GLN A 61 10.14 -4.01 16.46
CA GLN A 61 11.59 -4.07 16.64
C GLN A 61 12.32 -4.56 15.39
N VAL A 62 11.76 -5.53 14.67
CA VAL A 62 12.34 -6.00 13.40
C VAL A 62 12.26 -4.91 12.32
N ARG A 63 11.15 -4.17 12.22
CA ARG A 63 11.04 -3.00 11.34
C ARG A 63 12.10 -1.95 11.66
N ARG A 64 12.32 -1.67 12.94
CA ARG A 64 13.37 -0.75 13.39
C ARG A 64 14.77 -1.23 12.98
N ILE A 65 15.07 -2.52 13.16
CA ILE A 65 16.35 -3.10 12.71
C ILE A 65 16.49 -2.93 11.20
N ARG A 66 15.45 -3.25 10.42
CA ARG A 66 15.43 -3.07 8.96
C ARG A 66 15.73 -1.63 8.56
N ALA A 67 15.04 -0.65 9.15
CA ALA A 67 15.22 0.75 8.84
C ALA A 67 16.66 1.23 9.15
N LEU A 68 17.24 0.80 10.27
CA LEU A 68 18.59 1.16 10.68
C LEU A 68 19.67 0.49 9.83
N THR A 69 19.44 -0.72 9.33
CA THR A 69 20.41 -1.46 8.52
C THR A 69 20.37 -1.10 7.04
N THR A 70 19.25 -0.55 6.57
CA THR A 70 19.14 -0.11 5.18
C THR A 70 20.01 1.12 4.92
N GLY A 71 21.02 0.97 4.05
CA GLY A 71 22.01 2.02 3.78
C GLY A 71 22.84 2.38 5.00
N GLY A 72 22.87 1.52 6.03
CA GLY A 72 23.48 1.79 7.32
C GLY A 72 24.98 2.06 7.20
N MET A 73 25.43 3.12 7.89
CA MET A 73 26.83 3.45 8.09
C MET A 73 27.12 3.28 9.57
N PHE A 74 27.96 2.31 9.91
CA PHE A 74 28.28 1.97 11.29
C PHE A 74 29.77 2.11 11.53
N ASP A 75 30.12 2.81 12.60
CA ASP A 75 31.50 2.94 13.10
C ASP A 75 31.71 1.98 14.28
N THR A 76 31.42 0.71 14.06
CA THR A 76 31.59 -0.35 15.09
C THR A 76 31.69 -1.72 14.42
N ASP A 77 32.29 -2.70 15.16
CA ASP A 77 32.26 -4.09 14.75
C ASP A 77 30.83 -4.65 14.90
N LEU A 78 30.24 -5.08 13.78
CA LEU A 78 28.89 -5.66 13.72
C LEU A 78 28.85 -7.15 14.07
N GLY A 79 30.00 -7.83 14.22
CA GLY A 79 30.06 -9.26 14.52
C GLY A 79 29.24 -9.66 15.74
N PRO A 80 29.44 -9.02 16.91
CA PRO A 80 28.68 -9.35 18.13
C PRO A 80 27.16 -9.10 17.98
N LEU A 81 26.76 -8.07 17.23
CA LEU A 81 25.33 -7.79 16.93
C LEU A 81 24.73 -8.86 16.03
N THR A 82 25.47 -9.23 14.98
CA THR A 82 25.07 -10.31 14.06
C THR A 82 24.84 -11.62 14.76
N ASP A 83 25.74 -12.00 15.70
CA ASP A 83 25.60 -13.23 16.49
C ASP A 83 24.37 -13.22 17.42
N ARG A 84 24.03 -12.06 17.95
CA ARG A 84 22.81 -11.90 18.77
C ARG A 84 21.55 -12.02 17.91
N ILE A 85 21.52 -11.38 16.75
CA ILE A 85 20.37 -11.47 15.83
C ILE A 85 20.20 -12.90 15.31
N ARG A 86 21.30 -13.62 15.03
CA ARG A 86 21.25 -15.03 14.62
C ARG A 86 20.59 -15.88 15.70
N ARG A 87 20.99 -15.73 16.97
CA ARG A 87 20.36 -16.48 18.07
C ARG A 87 18.87 -16.21 18.19
N VAL A 88 18.45 -14.95 18.05
CA VAL A 88 17.01 -14.60 18.07
C VAL A 88 16.27 -15.24 16.89
N ALA A 89 16.87 -15.26 15.71
CA ALA A 89 16.29 -15.93 14.53
C ALA A 89 16.16 -17.44 14.76
N ASP A 90 17.18 -18.10 15.29
CA ASP A 90 17.19 -19.55 15.61
C ASP A 90 16.09 -19.88 16.64
N GLU A 91 15.92 -19.04 17.66
CA GLU A 91 14.86 -19.20 18.68
C GLU A 91 13.46 -19.05 18.07
N LEU A 92 13.26 -18.07 17.19
CA LEU A 92 12.00 -17.86 16.47
C LEU A 92 11.70 -19.01 15.49
N GLU A 93 12.70 -19.50 14.78
CA GLU A 93 12.56 -20.64 13.88
C GLU A 93 12.11 -21.89 14.66
N ALA A 94 12.75 -22.17 15.81
CA ALA A 94 12.41 -23.31 16.66
C ALA A 94 10.99 -23.24 17.26
N ALA A 95 10.49 -22.01 17.49
CA ALA A 95 9.15 -21.77 18.04
C ALA A 95 8.07 -21.64 16.94
N SER A 96 8.45 -21.45 15.70
CA SER A 96 7.50 -21.18 14.60
C SER A 96 6.85 -22.45 14.07
N ALA A 97 5.56 -22.37 13.76
CA ALA A 97 4.88 -23.35 12.90
C ALA A 97 5.46 -23.33 11.47
N SER A 98 5.28 -24.41 10.71
CA SER A 98 5.74 -24.47 9.31
C SER A 98 5.05 -23.40 8.45
N PRO A 99 5.64 -22.99 7.31
CA PRO A 99 5.01 -22.04 6.40
C PRO A 99 3.62 -22.48 5.96
N GLU A 100 3.42 -23.77 5.69
CA GLU A 100 2.15 -24.35 5.26
C GLU A 100 1.09 -24.23 6.36
N GLN A 101 1.44 -24.55 7.60
CA GLN A 101 0.55 -24.39 8.75
C GLN A 101 0.18 -22.92 8.99
N ARG A 102 1.16 -22.01 8.87
CA ARG A 102 0.90 -20.57 9.00
C ARG A 102 -0.02 -20.06 7.90
N GLN A 103 0.14 -20.53 6.67
CA GLN A 103 -0.75 -20.17 5.55
C GLN A 103 -2.17 -20.66 5.79
N GLU A 104 -2.36 -21.90 6.26
CA GLU A 104 -3.67 -22.47 6.57
C GLU A 104 -4.40 -21.68 7.66
N VAL A 105 -3.69 -21.36 8.76
CA VAL A 105 -4.25 -20.56 9.87
C VAL A 105 -4.63 -19.17 9.40
N ASN A 106 -3.75 -18.49 8.66
CA ASN A 106 -4.03 -17.15 8.12
C ASN A 106 -5.30 -17.11 7.30
N TRP A 107 -5.50 -18.12 6.45
CA TRP A 107 -6.71 -18.21 5.63
C TRP A 107 -7.96 -18.52 6.44
N ARG A 108 -7.90 -19.50 7.34
CA ARG A 108 -9.02 -19.94 8.16
C ARG A 108 -9.48 -18.86 9.15
N GLU A 109 -8.54 -18.17 9.78
CA GLU A 109 -8.79 -17.13 10.79
C GLU A 109 -8.92 -15.73 10.22
N ARG A 110 -8.90 -15.60 8.88
CA ARG A 110 -8.99 -14.33 8.15
C ARG A 110 -7.91 -13.32 8.53
N ARG A 111 -6.73 -13.77 8.95
CA ARG A 111 -5.57 -12.95 9.32
C ARG A 111 -4.83 -12.36 8.11
N TYR A 112 -5.37 -12.50 6.90
CA TYR A 112 -4.73 -11.99 5.68
C TYR A 112 -4.52 -10.46 5.71
N ALA A 113 -5.37 -9.71 6.41
CA ALA A 113 -5.21 -8.26 6.56
C ALA A 113 -3.99 -7.93 7.44
N SER A 114 -3.86 -8.56 8.61
CA SER A 114 -2.71 -8.36 9.52
C SER A 114 -1.39 -8.80 8.88
N ASN A 115 -1.42 -9.77 7.97
CA ASN A 115 -0.24 -10.27 7.26
C ASN A 115 0.01 -9.61 5.90
N CYS A 116 -0.81 -8.65 5.49
CA CYS A 116 -0.64 -7.94 4.23
C CYS A 116 0.72 -7.20 4.20
N PRO A 117 1.51 -7.33 3.11
CA PRO A 117 2.82 -6.70 3.03
C PRO A 117 2.79 -5.17 2.97
N ILE A 118 1.59 -4.56 2.89
CA ILE A 118 1.42 -3.11 2.73
C ILE A 118 0.73 -2.47 3.94
N ILE A 119 -0.27 -3.14 4.51
CA ILE A 119 -1.09 -2.58 5.59
C ILE A 119 -1.07 -3.45 6.85
N GLY A 120 -0.40 -4.61 6.80
CA GLY A 120 -0.46 -5.58 7.88
C GLY A 120 0.45 -5.25 9.05
N ARG A 121 -0.10 -5.14 10.25
CA ARG A 121 0.67 -4.89 11.47
C ARG A 121 1.64 -6.02 11.80
N SER A 122 1.31 -7.26 11.44
CA SER A 122 2.17 -8.44 11.63
C SER A 122 3.23 -8.60 10.54
N ASN A 123 3.22 -7.78 9.48
CA ASN A 123 4.18 -7.91 8.39
C ASN A 123 5.29 -6.87 8.48
N VAL A 124 6.53 -7.35 8.57
CA VAL A 124 7.73 -6.50 8.64
C VAL A 124 7.90 -5.61 7.41
N LEU A 125 7.40 -6.02 6.26
CA LEU A 125 7.50 -5.23 5.01
C LEU A 125 6.53 -4.05 4.96
N ALA A 126 5.43 -4.11 5.72
CA ALA A 126 4.41 -3.07 5.67
C ALA A 126 4.99 -1.71 6.08
N PRO A 127 4.75 -0.66 5.27
CA PRO A 127 5.06 0.70 5.66
C PRO A 127 4.20 1.12 6.88
N PRO A 128 4.60 2.17 7.59
CA PRO A 128 3.88 2.69 8.75
C PRO A 128 2.62 3.46 8.31
N ALA A 129 1.68 2.79 7.65
CA ALA A 129 0.46 3.37 7.12
C ALA A 129 -0.72 3.01 8.03
N GLU A 130 -1.36 4.00 8.61
CA GLU A 130 -2.65 3.86 9.27
C GLU A 130 -3.72 4.47 8.37
N PHE A 131 -4.68 3.65 7.95
CA PHE A 131 -5.77 4.08 7.11
C PHE A 131 -6.97 4.50 7.95
N GLU A 132 -7.56 5.61 7.58
CA GLU A 132 -8.81 6.13 8.13
C GLU A 132 -9.86 6.29 7.03
N LEU A 133 -11.11 6.00 7.34
CA LEU A 133 -12.23 6.26 6.44
C LEU A 133 -12.90 7.58 6.82
N LEU A 134 -12.95 8.50 5.87
CA LEU A 134 -13.59 9.80 6.04
C LEU A 134 -15.12 9.69 5.82
N ASP A 135 -15.87 10.69 6.28
CA ASP A 135 -17.35 10.72 6.18
C ASP A 135 -17.87 10.71 4.74
N ASP A 136 -17.05 11.13 3.77
CA ASP A 136 -17.39 11.11 2.34
C ASP A 136 -17.05 9.80 1.63
N GLY A 137 -16.67 8.76 2.38
CA GLY A 137 -16.26 7.46 1.86
C GLY A 137 -14.84 7.44 1.30
N THR A 138 -14.05 8.50 1.45
CA THR A 138 -12.64 8.51 1.06
C THR A 138 -11.80 7.81 2.11
N LEU A 139 -10.99 6.86 1.68
CA LEU A 139 -9.93 6.27 2.50
C LEU A 139 -8.70 7.17 2.43
N ARG A 140 -8.12 7.47 3.59
CA ARG A 140 -6.93 8.32 3.72
C ARG A 140 -5.88 7.63 4.60
N ALA A 141 -4.60 7.79 4.25
CA ALA A 141 -3.49 7.47 5.14
C ALA A 141 -2.40 8.53 5.01
N GLU A 142 -1.81 8.91 6.12
CA GLU A 142 -0.62 9.75 6.15
C GLU A 142 0.55 8.93 6.69
N MET A 143 1.72 9.06 6.04
CA MET A 143 2.90 8.31 6.43
C MET A 143 4.18 9.00 5.98
N THR A 144 5.29 8.66 6.66
CA THR A 144 6.64 9.00 6.21
C THR A 144 7.39 7.72 5.90
N LEU A 145 7.85 7.57 4.65
CA LEU A 145 8.59 6.39 4.21
C LEU A 145 10.08 6.57 4.43
N GLY A 146 10.72 5.59 5.05
CA GLY A 146 12.15 5.57 5.34
C GLY A 146 13.00 5.13 4.15
N LEU A 147 14.33 5.10 4.35
CA LEU A 147 15.31 4.73 3.31
C LEU A 147 15.08 3.33 2.74
N GLU A 148 14.46 2.43 3.49
CA GLU A 148 14.11 1.08 3.07
C GLU A 148 13.10 1.02 1.92
N TYR A 149 12.45 2.13 1.61
CA TYR A 149 11.51 2.26 0.49
C TYR A 149 12.06 3.12 -0.66
N GLN A 150 13.35 3.49 -0.59
CA GLN A 150 13.97 4.36 -1.59
C GLN A 150 14.11 3.66 -2.94
N GLY A 151 13.83 4.40 -3.99
CA GLY A 151 14.18 4.10 -5.38
C GLY A 151 15.32 5.02 -5.85
N PRO A 152 15.06 5.96 -6.78
CA PRO A 152 16.02 6.98 -7.12
C PRO A 152 16.38 7.87 -5.91
N PRO A 153 17.55 8.53 -5.90
CA PRO A 153 17.95 9.39 -4.80
C PRO A 153 16.86 10.40 -4.40
N GLY A 154 16.49 10.42 -3.12
CA GLY A 154 15.46 11.30 -2.57
C GLY A 154 14.01 10.92 -2.88
N CYS A 155 13.77 9.80 -3.56
CA CYS A 155 12.43 9.39 -3.99
C CYS A 155 12.06 8.00 -3.48
N VAL A 156 10.77 7.80 -3.22
CA VAL A 156 10.17 6.49 -3.00
C VAL A 156 10.24 5.68 -4.29
N HIS A 157 10.54 4.39 -4.19
CA HIS A 157 10.53 3.47 -5.32
C HIS A 157 9.14 3.39 -5.95
N GLY A 158 9.04 3.52 -7.28
CA GLY A 158 7.76 3.51 -7.99
C GLY A 158 6.90 2.27 -7.73
N GLY A 159 7.53 1.09 -7.57
CA GLY A 159 6.83 -0.14 -7.17
C GLY A 159 6.23 -0.07 -5.77
N VAL A 160 6.83 0.68 -4.83
CA VAL A 160 6.25 0.91 -3.50
C VAL A 160 5.02 1.79 -3.61
N VAL A 161 5.06 2.84 -4.44
CA VAL A 161 3.88 3.68 -4.72
C VAL A 161 2.75 2.84 -5.34
N ALA A 162 3.07 1.92 -6.26
CA ALA A 162 2.09 1.00 -6.84
C ALA A 162 1.48 0.06 -5.79
N LEU A 163 2.29 -0.49 -4.88
CA LEU A 163 1.82 -1.31 -3.77
C LEU A 163 0.88 -0.53 -2.83
N LEU A 164 1.20 0.72 -2.52
CA LEU A 164 0.34 1.59 -1.70
C LEU A 164 -1.02 1.81 -2.37
N PHE A 165 -1.05 2.03 -3.68
CA PHE A 165 -2.30 2.16 -4.41
C PHE A 165 -3.12 0.88 -4.42
N ASP A 166 -2.49 -0.27 -4.71
CA ASP A 166 -3.21 -1.56 -4.73
C ASP A 166 -3.87 -1.82 -3.37
N ALA A 167 -3.13 -1.58 -2.28
CA ALA A 167 -3.66 -1.74 -0.93
C ALA A 167 -4.78 -0.75 -0.60
N ALA A 168 -4.61 0.55 -0.91
CA ALA A 168 -5.59 1.58 -0.61
C ALA A 168 -6.89 1.38 -1.41
N LEU A 169 -6.78 1.08 -2.72
CA LEU A 169 -7.93 0.82 -3.58
C LEU A 169 -8.66 -0.47 -3.18
N GLY A 170 -7.92 -1.54 -2.85
CA GLY A 170 -8.51 -2.77 -2.33
C GLY A 170 -9.20 -2.57 -0.98
N ARG A 171 -8.62 -1.71 -0.13
CA ARG A 171 -9.13 -1.43 1.21
C ARG A 171 -10.43 -0.63 1.17
N VAL A 172 -10.53 0.41 0.35
CA VAL A 172 -11.78 1.17 0.20
C VAL A 172 -12.89 0.26 -0.36
N ASN A 173 -12.59 -0.65 -1.29
CA ASN A 173 -13.55 -1.63 -1.79
C ASN A 173 -14.01 -2.60 -0.69
N HIS A 174 -13.11 -2.98 0.21
CA HIS A 174 -13.48 -3.82 1.35
C HIS A 174 -14.48 -3.12 2.27
N HIS A 175 -14.27 -1.82 2.55
CA HIS A 175 -15.20 -1.03 3.37
C HIS A 175 -16.56 -0.87 2.74
N GLU A 176 -16.60 -0.72 1.41
CA GLU A 176 -17.84 -0.64 0.64
C GLU A 176 -18.50 -2.02 0.43
N GLY A 177 -17.98 -3.09 1.06
CA GLY A 177 -18.47 -4.46 0.92
C GLY A 177 -18.24 -5.09 -0.45
N THR A 178 -17.43 -4.49 -1.30
CA THR A 178 -17.18 -4.90 -2.70
C THR A 178 -15.81 -5.53 -2.90
N THR A 179 -15.31 -6.23 -1.88
CA THR A 179 -14.01 -6.89 -1.94
C THR A 179 -13.83 -7.72 -3.21
N GLY A 180 -12.74 -7.51 -3.93
CA GLY A 180 -12.43 -8.20 -5.18
C GLY A 180 -10.94 -8.38 -5.39
N MET A 181 -10.61 -9.20 -6.39
CA MET A 181 -9.22 -9.39 -6.83
C MET A 181 -8.86 -8.31 -7.83
N THR A 182 -7.66 -7.77 -7.73
CA THR A 182 -7.12 -6.77 -8.67
C THR A 182 -6.99 -7.38 -10.06
N MET A 183 -7.71 -6.83 -11.04
CA MET A 183 -7.65 -7.23 -12.43
C MET A 183 -6.61 -6.41 -13.19
N TYR A 184 -6.58 -5.11 -12.95
CA TYR A 184 -5.53 -4.21 -13.39
C TYR A 184 -5.36 -3.03 -12.43
N LEU A 185 -4.18 -2.44 -12.46
CA LEU A 185 -3.83 -1.20 -11.79
C LEU A 185 -3.11 -0.32 -12.81
N ASP A 186 -3.66 0.86 -13.09
CA ASP A 186 -3.08 1.85 -13.99
C ASP A 186 -2.59 3.05 -13.17
N LEU A 187 -1.30 3.38 -13.31
CA LEU A 187 -0.66 4.44 -12.55
C LEU A 187 -0.15 5.53 -13.47
N ASP A 188 -0.24 6.76 -12.98
CA ASP A 188 0.35 7.92 -13.61
C ASP A 188 1.22 8.66 -12.59
N TYR A 189 2.53 8.62 -12.80
CA TYR A 189 3.52 9.30 -11.96
C TYR A 189 3.69 10.74 -12.45
N ARG A 190 3.24 11.71 -11.66
CA ARG A 190 3.21 13.13 -12.01
C ARG A 190 4.44 13.88 -11.55
N SER A 191 4.92 13.56 -10.35
CA SER A 191 6.13 14.14 -9.79
C SER A 191 6.81 13.15 -8.84
N PRO A 192 8.10 13.34 -8.50
CA PRO A 192 8.77 12.48 -7.54
C PRO A 192 8.03 12.45 -6.20
N THR A 193 7.74 11.24 -5.71
CA THR A 193 7.23 11.03 -4.34
C THR A 193 8.42 11.09 -3.40
N PRO A 194 8.50 12.04 -2.46
CA PRO A 194 9.67 12.19 -1.62
C PRO A 194 9.78 11.08 -0.59
N ILE A 195 11.02 10.76 -0.19
CA ILE A 195 11.34 9.92 0.95
C ILE A 195 11.68 10.80 2.15
N LEU A 196 11.45 10.31 3.37
CA LEU A 196 11.71 11.02 4.63
C LEU A 196 10.85 12.30 4.83
N GLU A 197 9.86 12.50 3.99
CA GLU A 197 8.86 13.57 4.12
C GLU A 197 7.46 12.96 4.22
N PRO A 198 6.50 13.64 4.88
CA PRO A 198 5.13 13.17 4.95
C PRO A 198 4.48 13.10 3.55
N ILE A 199 3.81 11.99 3.29
CA ILE A 199 2.95 11.81 2.13
C ILE A 199 1.55 11.41 2.57
N VAL A 200 0.55 11.77 1.79
CA VAL A 200 -0.84 11.39 1.98
C VAL A 200 -1.30 10.55 0.80
N VAL A 201 -1.80 9.36 1.10
CA VAL A 201 -2.46 8.47 0.14
C VAL A 201 -3.96 8.57 0.35
N THR A 202 -4.70 8.75 -0.72
CA THR A 202 -6.17 8.75 -0.69
C THR A 202 -6.71 7.77 -1.72
N ALA A 203 -7.87 7.19 -1.41
CA ALA A 203 -8.55 6.27 -2.32
C ALA A 203 -10.07 6.38 -2.16
N ARG A 204 -10.82 6.18 -3.25
CA ARG A 204 -12.27 6.04 -3.21
C ARG A 204 -12.77 5.08 -4.28
N GLN A 205 -13.88 4.44 -3.99
CA GLN A 205 -14.63 3.69 -4.98
C GLN A 205 -15.42 4.66 -5.86
N VAL A 206 -15.36 4.46 -7.19
CA VAL A 206 -16.01 5.38 -8.14
C VAL A 206 -17.15 4.73 -8.90
N ARG A 207 -17.13 3.41 -9.07
CA ARG A 207 -18.18 2.71 -9.83
C ARG A 207 -18.21 1.22 -9.49
N VAL A 208 -19.43 0.67 -9.42
CA VAL A 208 -19.69 -0.77 -9.38
C VAL A 208 -20.60 -1.14 -10.55
N ASP A 209 -20.25 -2.19 -11.28
CA ASP A 209 -21.05 -2.72 -12.39
C ASP A 209 -20.99 -4.25 -12.35
N GLY A 210 -22.04 -4.86 -11.84
CA GLY A 210 -22.08 -6.29 -11.56
C GLY A 210 -20.99 -6.71 -10.58
N ARG A 211 -20.00 -7.46 -11.06
CA ARG A 211 -18.84 -7.90 -10.28
C ARG A 211 -17.63 -6.98 -10.39
N LYS A 212 -17.69 -6.00 -11.26
CA LYS A 212 -16.57 -5.09 -11.55
C LYS A 212 -16.66 -3.87 -10.67
N VAL A 213 -15.56 -3.53 -10.03
CA VAL A 213 -15.43 -2.41 -9.12
C VAL A 213 -14.26 -1.54 -9.57
N TRP A 214 -14.51 -0.28 -9.85
CA TRP A 214 -13.49 0.71 -10.19
C TRP A 214 -13.25 1.61 -9.01
N SER A 215 -11.97 1.81 -8.70
CA SER A 215 -11.53 2.70 -7.62
C SER A 215 -10.39 3.55 -8.10
N GLN A 216 -10.26 4.74 -7.55
CA GLN A 216 -9.22 5.70 -7.89
C GLN A 216 -8.55 6.21 -6.65
N GLY A 217 -7.29 6.63 -6.79
CA GLY A 217 -6.51 7.16 -5.68
C GLY A 217 -5.48 8.19 -6.13
N ALA A 218 -4.94 8.91 -5.15
CA ALA A 218 -3.89 9.88 -5.34
C ALA A 218 -2.86 9.81 -4.20
N VAL A 219 -1.61 10.16 -4.51
CA VAL A 219 -0.53 10.38 -3.54
C VAL A 219 -0.08 11.82 -3.63
N HIS A 220 -0.07 12.50 -2.49
CA HIS A 220 0.38 13.88 -2.35
C HIS A 220 1.54 14.00 -1.36
N ALA A 221 2.41 14.97 -1.60
CA ALA A 221 3.41 15.46 -0.65
C ALA A 221 3.16 16.97 -0.45
N GLY A 222 2.54 17.34 0.67
CA GLY A 222 1.93 18.65 0.83
C GLY A 222 0.92 18.92 -0.28
N ASP A 223 1.01 20.06 -0.95
CA ASP A 223 0.12 20.43 -2.07
C ASP A 223 0.51 19.80 -3.41
N ARG A 224 1.63 19.06 -3.47
CA ARG A 224 2.14 18.49 -4.71
C ARG A 224 1.55 17.12 -4.97
N LEU A 225 0.83 16.97 -6.10
CA LEU A 225 0.38 15.67 -6.60
C LEU A 225 1.57 14.86 -7.13
N CYS A 226 1.85 13.72 -6.50
CA CYS A 226 2.96 12.85 -6.86
C CYS A 226 2.54 11.76 -7.86
N ALA A 227 1.40 11.12 -7.61
CA ALA A 227 0.90 10.07 -8.49
C ALA A 227 -0.61 9.93 -8.37
N THR A 228 -1.23 9.37 -9.41
CA THR A 228 -2.64 8.92 -9.40
C THR A 228 -2.72 7.47 -9.86
N ALA A 229 -3.76 6.78 -9.44
CA ALA A 229 -4.05 5.43 -9.90
C ALA A 229 -5.53 5.20 -10.14
N GLU A 230 -5.82 4.32 -11.09
CA GLU A 230 -7.12 3.69 -11.27
C GLU A 230 -6.95 2.17 -11.19
N GLY A 231 -7.80 1.49 -10.43
CA GLY A 231 -7.84 0.04 -10.33
C GLY A 231 -9.20 -0.52 -10.74
N LEU A 232 -9.19 -1.63 -11.45
CA LEU A 232 -10.35 -2.51 -11.63
C LEU A 232 -10.17 -3.75 -10.77
N PHE A 233 -11.15 -3.98 -9.93
CA PHE A 233 -11.26 -5.18 -9.09
C PHE A 233 -12.46 -6.01 -9.54
N VAL A 234 -12.36 -7.33 -9.36
CA VAL A 234 -13.46 -8.25 -9.72
C VAL A 234 -13.82 -9.08 -8.50
N MET A 235 -15.05 -8.91 -8.03
CA MET A 235 -15.60 -9.72 -6.93
C MET A 235 -15.71 -11.18 -7.37
N PRO A 236 -15.26 -12.15 -6.57
CA PRO A 236 -15.59 -13.56 -6.77
C PRO A 236 -17.11 -13.77 -6.87
N ALA A 237 -17.54 -14.71 -7.70
CA ALA A 237 -18.98 -14.90 -7.94
C ALA A 237 -19.76 -15.25 -6.67
N GLU A 238 -19.14 -16.01 -5.80
CA GLU A 238 -19.66 -16.42 -4.50
C GLU A 238 -19.83 -15.27 -3.50
N TRP A 239 -19.12 -14.15 -3.66
CA TRP A 239 -19.20 -12.99 -2.76
C TRP A 239 -20.27 -11.98 -3.17
N VAL A 240 -20.75 -12.07 -4.41
CA VAL A 240 -21.78 -11.13 -4.94
C VAL A 240 -23.10 -11.24 -4.16
N ALA A 241 -23.45 -12.44 -3.72
CA ALA A 241 -24.68 -12.65 -2.95
C ALA A 241 -24.63 -11.93 -1.60
N ALA A 242 -23.49 -12.05 -0.89
CA ALA A 242 -23.27 -11.38 0.38
C ALA A 242 -23.27 -9.84 0.23
N TYR A 243 -22.67 -9.32 -0.84
CA TYR A 243 -22.70 -7.89 -1.15
C TYR A 243 -24.11 -7.36 -1.37
N ARG A 244 -24.95 -8.07 -2.12
CA ARG A 244 -26.33 -7.66 -2.37
C ARG A 244 -27.17 -7.62 -1.09
N GLN A 245 -27.02 -8.62 -0.24
CA GLN A 245 -27.69 -8.67 1.05
C GLN A 245 -27.32 -7.47 1.93
N HIS A 246 -26.04 -7.14 2.06
CA HIS A 246 -25.57 -6.00 2.85
C HIS A 246 -26.10 -4.65 2.35
N ARG A 247 -26.21 -4.50 1.04
CA ARG A 247 -26.73 -3.26 0.44
C ARG A 247 -28.22 -3.11 0.66
N ASP A 248 -28.96 -4.20 0.59
CA ASP A 248 -30.42 -4.20 0.79
C ASP A 248 -30.76 -3.97 2.27
N GLU A 249 -29.97 -4.47 3.22
CA GLU A 249 -30.11 -4.20 4.66
C GLU A 249 -29.80 -2.74 5.01
N GLY A 250 -28.75 -2.14 4.44
CA GLY A 250 -28.40 -0.72 4.65
C GLY A 250 -29.37 0.28 4.01
N ALA A 251 -30.14 -0.14 3.02
CA ALA A 251 -31.18 0.70 2.39
C ALA A 251 -32.49 0.77 3.18
N VAL A 252 -32.67 -0.10 4.18
CA VAL A 252 -33.87 -0.15 5.04
C VAL A 252 -33.74 0.73 6.29
N GLU A 253 -32.51 1.15 6.66
CA GLU A 253 -32.26 2.00 7.84
C GLU A 253 -32.07 3.49 7.50
N GLY A 254 -32.26 3.92 6.27
CA GLY A 254 -32.21 5.33 5.78
C GLY A 254 -33.57 5.78 5.28
#